data_74dbfa31b4500779a54be4068fef63f3
#
_entry.id   74dbfa31b4500779a54be4068fef63f3
#
_cell.length_a   1.000
_cell.length_b   1.000
_cell.length_c   1.000
_cell.angle_alpha   90.00
_cell.angle_beta   90.00
_cell.angle_gamma   90.00
#
_symmetry.space_group_name_H-M   'P 1'
#
loop_
_entity.id
_entity.type
_entity.pdbx_description
1 polymer ?
#
loop_
_entity_poly.entity_id
_entity_poly.type
_entity_poly.pdbx_seq_one_letter_code
_entity_poly.pdbx_strand_id
1 'polypeptide(L)'
;AGVNVTSSSGRPGSTPSITIRGSRSISADNAPLYIIDGSPSSATEFSTLSADDIESVEILKDAASQAIYGARASDGVVLVTTKRGKAGKVEVSYNGYLGIQSLWRNFDFYSPEEYMQLRREAKAHDKGIVDAREISIAEALEDEVMQRVWASGKFIDWEKEMFRNAIYHNHDVSVRGGTEKIKVSAGANYFDQQGMVVTGS
;
A
#
# COMPACT_ATOMS: atom_id res chain seq x y z
N ALA A 1 -14.43 15.13 -12.37
CA ALA A 1 -13.35 15.69 -11.57
C ALA A 1 -13.83 15.89 -10.13
N GLY A 2 -12.95 15.72 -9.12
CA GLY A 2 -13.27 15.98 -7.71
C GLY A 2 -13.35 14.72 -6.84
N VAL A 3 -12.89 13.58 -7.31
CA VAL A 3 -12.63 12.39 -6.47
C VAL A 3 -11.13 12.19 -6.45
N ASN A 4 -10.58 12.07 -5.25
CA ASN A 4 -9.19 11.75 -5.01
C ASN A 4 -9.12 10.42 -4.26
N VAL A 5 -8.33 9.50 -4.77
CA VAL A 5 -8.06 8.20 -4.14
C VAL A 5 -6.58 8.18 -3.80
N THR A 6 -6.27 8.12 -2.53
CA THR A 6 -4.90 8.11 -2.03
C THR A 6 -4.65 6.87 -1.19
N SER A 7 -3.51 6.22 -1.40
CA SER A 7 -3.02 5.19 -0.48
C SER A 7 -2.11 5.86 0.54
N SER A 8 -2.47 5.77 1.81
CA SER A 8 -1.71 6.40 2.91
C SER A 8 -0.44 5.63 3.27
N SER A 9 -0.32 4.38 2.84
CA SER A 9 0.86 3.56 3.08
C SER A 9 1.01 2.47 2.02
N GLY A 10 2.27 2.05 1.78
CA GLY A 10 2.57 0.87 0.96
C GLY A 10 2.49 -0.45 1.73
N ARG A 11 1.89 -0.45 2.93
CA ARG A 11 1.77 -1.67 3.73
C ARG A 11 0.70 -2.58 3.15
N PRO A 12 0.91 -3.89 3.18
CA PRO A 12 -0.11 -4.87 2.83
C PRO A 12 -1.39 -4.64 3.64
N GLY A 13 -2.55 -4.69 2.99
CA GLY A 13 -3.85 -4.52 3.65
C GLY A 13 -4.21 -3.08 4.03
N SER A 14 -3.43 -2.08 3.61
CA SER A 14 -3.81 -0.67 3.86
C SER A 14 -5.03 -0.28 3.03
N THR A 15 -6.02 0.30 3.70
CA THR A 15 -7.25 0.79 3.06
C THR A 15 -6.96 2.10 2.33
N PRO A 16 -7.30 2.22 1.04
CA PRO A 16 -7.19 3.49 0.33
C PRO A 16 -8.18 4.52 0.90
N SER A 17 -7.74 5.76 1.03
CA SER A 17 -8.59 6.87 1.41
C SER A 17 -9.24 7.48 0.17
N ILE A 18 -10.55 7.57 0.17
CA ILE A 18 -11.33 8.23 -0.88
C ILE A 18 -11.84 9.56 -0.33
N THR A 19 -11.52 10.64 -1.02
CA THR A 19 -12.01 11.98 -0.67
C THR A 19 -12.75 12.57 -1.86
N ILE A 20 -13.96 13.08 -1.62
CA ILE A 20 -14.81 13.69 -2.63
C ILE A 20 -14.86 15.19 -2.41
N ARG A 21 -14.52 15.98 -3.44
CA ARG A 21 -14.47 17.45 -3.39
C ARG A 21 -13.41 18.04 -2.43
N GLY A 22 -12.41 17.27 -2.05
CA GLY A 22 -11.34 17.71 -1.15
C GLY A 22 -11.73 17.68 0.32
N SER A 23 -10.80 18.04 1.18
CA SER A 23 -10.99 18.11 2.63
C SER A 23 -11.77 19.40 2.98
N ARG A 24 -12.90 19.27 3.66
CA ARG A 24 -13.72 20.38 4.14
C ARG A 24 -13.48 20.73 5.59
N SER A 25 -13.01 19.79 6.36
CA SER A 25 -12.75 19.96 7.79
C SER A 25 -11.32 19.54 8.12
N ILE A 26 -10.68 20.31 9.00
CA ILE A 26 -9.37 20.01 9.54
C ILE A 26 -9.48 19.00 10.70
N SER A 27 -10.63 18.97 11.37
CA SER A 27 -10.83 18.21 12.60
C SER A 27 -11.81 17.06 12.49
N ALA A 28 -12.61 16.99 11.40
CA ALA A 28 -13.59 15.94 11.17
C ALA A 28 -13.11 14.97 10.09
N ASP A 29 -13.58 13.74 10.16
CA ASP A 29 -13.40 12.76 9.11
C ASP A 29 -14.08 13.24 7.83
N ASN A 30 -13.32 13.34 6.74
CA ASN A 30 -13.80 13.73 5.41
C ASN A 30 -14.08 12.50 4.53
N ALA A 31 -14.28 11.34 5.15
CA ALA A 31 -14.59 10.10 4.43
C ALA A 31 -16.00 10.11 3.89
N PRO A 32 -16.24 9.66 2.66
CA PRO A 32 -17.58 9.54 2.10
C PRO A 32 -18.37 8.44 2.81
N LEU A 33 -19.69 8.53 2.73
CA LEU A 33 -20.57 7.45 3.16
C LEU A 33 -20.56 6.34 2.11
N TYR A 34 -20.27 5.12 2.53
CA TYR A 34 -20.37 3.94 1.68
C TYR A 34 -21.76 3.31 1.79
N ILE A 35 -22.35 2.97 0.66
CA ILE A 35 -23.62 2.24 0.58
C ILE A 35 -23.37 1.01 -0.29
N ILE A 36 -23.45 -0.17 0.30
CA ILE A 36 -23.27 -1.43 -0.40
C ILE A 36 -24.65 -2.12 -0.49
N ASP A 37 -25.13 -2.33 -1.70
CA ASP A 37 -26.46 -2.91 -2.00
C ASP A 37 -27.61 -2.25 -1.22
N GLY A 38 -27.52 -0.94 -1.01
CA GLY A 38 -28.52 -0.16 -0.30
C GLY A 38 -28.31 -0.09 1.21
N SER A 39 -27.32 -0.77 1.77
CA SER A 39 -26.99 -0.74 3.21
C SER A 39 -25.80 0.17 3.50
N PRO A 40 -25.91 1.08 4.51
CA PRO A 40 -24.76 1.87 4.96
C PRO A 40 -23.66 0.96 5.50
N SER A 41 -22.45 1.17 5.01
CA SER A 41 -21.27 0.35 5.28
C SER A 41 -20.05 1.22 5.60
N SER A 42 -18.99 0.61 6.11
CA SER A 42 -17.73 1.27 6.40
C SER A 42 -16.74 1.19 5.23
N ALA A 43 -15.71 2.06 5.24
CA ALA A 43 -14.60 1.95 4.30
C ALA A 43 -13.86 0.61 4.40
N THR A 44 -13.81 0.03 5.60
CA THR A 44 -13.20 -1.28 5.84
C THR A 44 -14.01 -2.39 5.16
N GLU A 45 -15.33 -2.39 5.30
CA GLU A 45 -16.21 -3.35 4.63
C GLU A 45 -16.10 -3.22 3.10
N PHE A 46 -16.04 -2.00 2.58
CA PHE A 46 -15.81 -1.77 1.15
C PHE A 46 -14.45 -2.35 0.71
N SER A 47 -13.40 -2.20 1.50
CA SER A 47 -12.06 -2.72 1.16
C SER A 47 -11.96 -4.24 1.19
N THR A 48 -12.87 -4.93 1.86
CA THR A 48 -12.93 -6.41 1.89
C THR A 48 -13.68 -7.01 0.71
N LEU A 49 -14.44 -6.19 -0.04
CA LEU A 49 -15.13 -6.66 -1.23
C LEU A 49 -14.14 -7.03 -2.33
N SER A 50 -14.32 -8.20 -2.93
CA SER A 50 -13.61 -8.53 -4.16
C SER A 50 -14.05 -7.60 -5.29
N ALA A 51 -13.09 -7.06 -6.05
CA ALA A 51 -13.38 -6.26 -7.23
C ALA A 51 -14.21 -7.06 -8.26
N ASP A 52 -14.04 -8.38 -8.29
CA ASP A 52 -14.76 -9.28 -9.17
C ASP A 52 -16.25 -9.43 -8.81
N ASP A 53 -16.63 -9.13 -7.57
CA ASP A 53 -18.02 -9.17 -7.12
C ASP A 53 -18.75 -7.83 -7.31
N ILE A 54 -18.04 -6.77 -7.67
CA ILE A 54 -18.62 -5.45 -7.92
C ILE A 54 -19.20 -5.40 -9.33
N GLU A 55 -20.46 -4.99 -9.45
CA GLU A 55 -21.14 -4.71 -10.73
C GLU A 55 -20.93 -3.26 -11.13
N SER A 56 -21.14 -2.31 -10.19
CA SER A 56 -20.92 -0.88 -10.44
C SER A 56 -20.52 -0.12 -9.17
N VAL A 57 -19.79 0.97 -9.36
CA VAL A 57 -19.49 1.96 -8.33
C VAL A 57 -19.93 3.32 -8.85
N GLU A 58 -20.86 3.94 -8.14
CA GLU A 58 -21.34 5.27 -8.45
C GLU A 58 -20.97 6.25 -7.34
N ILE A 59 -20.53 7.45 -7.71
CA ILE A 59 -20.16 8.47 -6.73
C ILE A 59 -21.14 9.63 -6.81
N LEU A 60 -21.94 9.76 -5.76
CA LEU A 60 -22.96 10.82 -5.63
C LEU A 60 -22.32 12.04 -4.98
N LYS A 61 -22.25 13.12 -5.75
CA LYS A 61 -21.63 14.39 -5.33
C LYS A 61 -22.67 15.48 -5.09
N ASP A 62 -23.84 15.37 -5.70
CA ASP A 62 -24.84 16.43 -5.72
C ASP A 62 -25.66 16.46 -4.44
N ALA A 63 -26.00 17.66 -3.98
CA ALA A 63 -26.78 17.84 -2.76
C ALA A 63 -28.14 17.12 -2.79
N ALA A 64 -28.78 17.04 -3.96
CA ALA A 64 -30.03 16.32 -4.14
C ALA A 64 -29.89 14.81 -3.91
N SER A 65 -28.82 14.22 -4.43
CA SER A 65 -28.48 12.80 -4.23
C SER A 65 -28.10 12.51 -2.79
N GLN A 66 -27.41 13.45 -2.13
CA GLN A 66 -27.03 13.35 -0.73
C GLN A 66 -28.22 13.44 0.22
N ALA A 67 -29.26 14.20 -0.14
CA ALA A 67 -30.46 14.38 0.69
C ALA A 67 -31.17 13.04 1.01
N ILE A 68 -31.05 12.04 0.15
CA ILE A 68 -31.62 10.70 0.35
C ILE A 68 -30.96 9.99 1.54
N TYR A 69 -29.67 10.25 1.79
CA TYR A 69 -28.86 9.57 2.79
C TYR A 69 -28.59 10.44 4.05
N GLY A 70 -29.18 11.64 4.10
CA GLY A 70 -29.13 12.53 5.25
C GLY A 70 -27.76 13.21 5.50
N ALA A 71 -27.57 13.74 6.70
CA ALA A 71 -26.39 14.53 7.06
C ALA A 71 -25.05 13.76 6.94
N ARG A 72 -25.07 12.45 7.07
CA ARG A 72 -23.88 11.59 6.92
C ARG A 72 -23.32 11.56 5.50
N ALA A 73 -24.10 12.02 4.53
CA ALA A 73 -23.71 12.10 3.12
C ALA A 73 -23.09 13.44 2.72
N SER A 74 -22.81 14.34 3.68
CA SER A 74 -22.25 15.68 3.42
C SER A 74 -20.94 15.67 2.65
N ASP A 75 -20.13 14.65 2.85
CA ASP A 75 -18.82 14.48 2.21
C ASP A 75 -18.87 13.59 0.96
N GLY A 76 -20.07 13.27 0.49
CA GLY A 76 -20.35 12.45 -0.67
C GLY A 76 -20.78 11.04 -0.31
N VAL A 77 -21.26 10.32 -1.32
CA VAL A 77 -21.69 8.91 -1.17
C VAL A 77 -21.03 8.07 -2.23
N VAL A 78 -20.47 6.96 -1.84
CA VAL A 78 -19.98 5.89 -2.71
C VAL A 78 -21.02 4.77 -2.70
N LEU A 79 -21.79 4.67 -3.78
CA LEU A 79 -22.80 3.63 -3.96
C LEU A 79 -22.16 2.45 -4.70
N VAL A 80 -22.17 1.30 -4.06
CA VAL A 80 -21.61 0.07 -4.61
C VAL A 80 -22.74 -0.92 -4.83
N THR A 81 -22.84 -1.42 -6.04
CA THR A 81 -23.77 -2.49 -6.39
C THR A 81 -22.98 -3.76 -6.65
N THR A 82 -23.33 -4.83 -5.95
CA THR A 82 -22.68 -6.13 -6.17
C THR A 82 -23.41 -6.94 -7.23
N LYS A 83 -22.66 -7.82 -7.90
CA LYS A 83 -23.21 -8.74 -8.91
C LYS A 83 -24.20 -9.70 -8.26
N ARG A 84 -25.43 -9.66 -8.71
CA ARG A 84 -26.53 -10.52 -8.21
C ARG A 84 -26.69 -11.77 -9.07
N GLY A 85 -27.21 -12.82 -8.47
CA GLY A 85 -27.66 -14.00 -9.20
C GLY A 85 -28.73 -13.63 -10.24
N LYS A 86 -28.67 -14.26 -11.41
CA LYS A 86 -29.70 -14.16 -12.46
C LYS A 86 -30.57 -15.41 -12.44
N ALA A 87 -31.83 -15.26 -12.88
CA ALA A 87 -32.69 -16.43 -13.09
C ALA A 87 -32.10 -17.29 -14.21
N GLY A 88 -31.99 -18.59 -13.99
CA GLY A 88 -31.44 -19.52 -14.99
C GLY A 88 -30.44 -20.52 -14.37
N LYS A 89 -29.49 -20.92 -15.17
CA LYS A 89 -28.45 -21.89 -14.77
C LYS A 89 -27.55 -21.29 -13.69
N VAL A 90 -27.13 -22.15 -12.78
CA VAL A 90 -26.09 -21.79 -11.79
C VAL A 90 -24.79 -21.57 -12.55
N GLU A 91 -24.19 -20.41 -12.28
CA GLU A 91 -22.89 -20.01 -12.80
C GLU A 91 -21.87 -20.06 -11.66
N VAL A 92 -20.76 -20.75 -11.88
CA VAL A 92 -19.65 -20.80 -10.98
C VAL A 92 -18.48 -20.09 -11.63
N SER A 93 -17.95 -19.07 -10.98
CA SER A 93 -16.80 -18.31 -11.46
C SER A 93 -15.63 -18.50 -10.51
N TYR A 94 -14.43 -18.63 -11.07
CA TYR A 94 -13.19 -18.59 -10.33
C TYR A 94 -12.24 -17.60 -10.98
N ASN A 95 -11.74 -16.66 -10.18
CA ASN A 95 -10.71 -15.73 -10.58
C ASN A 95 -9.50 -15.89 -9.64
N GLY A 96 -8.31 -16.01 -10.22
CA GLY A 96 -7.10 -16.10 -9.43
C GLY A 96 -5.95 -15.37 -10.11
N TYR A 97 -5.12 -14.72 -9.31
CA TYR A 97 -3.88 -14.13 -9.79
C TYR A 97 -2.75 -14.32 -8.79
N LEU A 98 -1.54 -14.38 -9.33
CA LEU A 98 -0.29 -14.43 -8.60
C LEU A 98 0.59 -13.27 -9.09
N GLY A 99 1.20 -12.56 -8.16
CA GLY A 99 2.14 -11.50 -8.51
C GLY A 99 3.36 -11.49 -7.60
N ILE A 100 4.43 -10.88 -8.09
CA ILE A 100 5.67 -10.69 -7.35
C ILE A 100 5.92 -9.19 -7.25
N GLN A 101 6.15 -8.72 -6.03
CA GLN A 101 6.59 -7.36 -5.76
C GLN A 101 8.08 -7.37 -5.52
N SER A 102 8.79 -6.51 -6.22
CA SER A 102 10.22 -6.29 -6.02
C SER A 102 10.49 -4.80 -5.90
N LEU A 103 11.59 -4.46 -5.27
CA LEU A 103 12.03 -3.07 -5.20
C LEU A 103 12.35 -2.59 -6.63
N TRP A 104 11.67 -1.53 -7.07
CA TRP A 104 11.86 -0.98 -8.42
C TRP A 104 13.24 -0.37 -8.61
N ARG A 105 13.76 0.25 -7.55
CA ARG A 105 15.04 0.96 -7.57
C ARG A 105 15.73 0.77 -6.23
N ASN A 106 16.97 0.31 -6.28
CA ASN A 106 17.84 0.24 -5.14
C ASN A 106 18.30 1.66 -4.76
N PHE A 107 18.55 1.87 -3.48
CA PHE A 107 19.20 3.10 -3.03
C PHE A 107 20.69 3.02 -3.39
N ASP A 108 21.21 4.13 -3.89
CA ASP A 108 22.62 4.23 -4.25
C ASP A 108 23.40 4.65 -2.99
N PHE A 109 23.70 3.68 -2.15
CA PHE A 109 24.52 3.91 -0.95
C PHE A 109 25.98 3.86 -1.30
N TYR A 110 26.79 4.62 -0.55
CA TYR A 110 28.23 4.54 -0.65
C TYR A 110 28.74 3.12 -0.35
N SER A 111 29.64 2.63 -1.18
CA SER A 111 30.43 1.47 -0.83
C SER A 111 31.31 1.78 0.40
N PRO A 112 31.82 0.79 1.10
CA PRO A 112 32.72 1.01 2.23
C PRO A 112 33.94 1.86 1.85
N GLU A 113 34.49 1.65 0.66
CA GLU A 113 35.63 2.38 0.11
C GLU A 113 35.27 3.84 -0.17
N GLU A 114 34.16 4.10 -0.82
CA GLU A 114 33.68 5.46 -1.09
C GLU A 114 33.35 6.20 0.21
N TYR A 115 32.76 5.51 1.18
CA TYR A 115 32.52 6.08 2.51
C TYR A 115 33.83 6.45 3.21
N MET A 116 34.84 5.58 3.17
CA MET A 116 36.15 5.86 3.71
C MET A 116 36.80 7.06 3.03
N GLN A 117 36.70 7.15 1.71
CA GLN A 117 37.24 8.28 0.95
C GLN A 117 36.54 9.59 1.38
N LEU A 118 35.20 9.58 1.46
CA LEU A 118 34.45 10.74 1.92
C LEU A 118 34.87 11.19 3.32
N ARG A 119 35.09 10.24 4.23
CA ARG A 119 35.55 10.54 5.59
C ARG A 119 36.94 11.15 5.61
N ARG A 120 37.85 10.63 4.79
CA ARG A 120 39.20 11.18 4.64
C ARG A 120 39.19 12.58 4.06
N GLU A 121 38.41 12.83 3.01
CA GLU A 121 38.25 14.15 2.41
C GLU A 121 37.70 15.18 3.40
N ALA A 122 36.68 14.82 4.16
CA ALA A 122 36.15 15.68 5.20
C ALA A 122 37.22 16.04 6.26
N LYS A 123 37.96 15.06 6.74
CA LYS A 123 39.03 15.30 7.74
C LYS A 123 40.20 16.09 7.17
N ALA A 124 40.59 15.84 5.92
CA ALA A 124 41.62 16.60 5.24
C ALA A 124 41.25 18.07 5.11
N HIS A 125 39.99 18.34 4.72
CA HIS A 125 39.44 19.69 4.65
C HIS A 125 39.49 20.39 6.03
N ASP A 126 39.05 19.74 7.09
CA ASP A 126 39.07 20.29 8.46
C ASP A 126 40.50 20.65 8.95
N LYS A 127 41.51 19.90 8.50
CA LYS A 127 42.92 20.09 8.84
C LYS A 127 43.69 20.97 7.87
N GLY A 128 43.08 21.40 6.78
CA GLY A 128 43.73 22.13 5.71
C GLY A 128 44.79 21.31 4.92
N ILE A 129 44.63 19.98 4.92
CA ILE A 129 45.50 19.04 4.20
C ILE A 129 44.97 18.89 2.76
N VAL A 130 45.86 18.97 1.79
CA VAL A 130 45.45 18.93 0.37
C VAL A 130 45.18 17.50 -0.12
N ASP A 131 46.02 16.53 0.30
CA ASP A 131 45.86 15.12 -0.09
C ASP A 131 45.15 14.32 1.01
N ALA A 132 43.91 13.95 0.77
CA ALA A 132 43.07 13.18 1.71
C ALA A 132 43.69 11.81 2.05
N ARG A 133 44.61 11.29 1.24
CA ARG A 133 45.29 10.02 1.50
C ARG A 133 46.29 10.09 2.68
N GLU A 134 46.69 11.28 3.08
CA GLU A 134 47.54 11.48 4.25
C GLU A 134 46.76 11.25 5.57
N ILE A 135 45.43 11.26 5.51
CA ILE A 135 44.60 10.96 6.67
C ILE A 135 44.61 9.46 6.93
N SER A 136 45.04 9.05 8.10
CA SER A 136 45.01 7.66 8.54
C SER A 136 43.59 7.12 8.72
N ILE A 137 43.43 5.80 8.72
CA ILE A 137 42.12 5.15 8.99
C ILE A 137 41.60 5.54 10.37
N ALA A 138 42.48 5.58 11.36
CA ALA A 138 42.08 5.95 12.74
C ALA A 138 41.59 7.39 12.84
N GLU A 139 42.17 8.30 12.05
CA GLU A 139 41.68 9.69 12.01
C GLU A 139 40.43 9.87 11.21
N ALA A 140 40.23 9.11 10.12
CA ALA A 140 39.02 9.14 9.29
C ALA A 140 37.84 8.54 10.04
N LEU A 141 38.08 7.43 10.76
CA LEU A 141 37.07 6.73 11.57
C LEU A 141 37.39 6.98 13.05
N GLU A 142 36.81 7.98 13.64
CA GLU A 142 37.06 8.38 15.05
C GLU A 142 36.57 7.34 16.04
N ASP A 143 35.58 6.52 15.67
CA ASP A 143 34.96 5.49 16.51
C ASP A 143 35.76 4.16 16.40
N GLU A 144 36.18 3.64 17.53
CA GLU A 144 36.88 2.36 17.62
C GLU A 144 36.07 1.18 17.09
N VAL A 145 34.72 1.23 17.16
CA VAL A 145 33.85 0.20 16.59
C VAL A 145 33.93 0.24 15.08
N MET A 146 33.87 1.42 14.48
CA MET A 146 34.03 1.57 13.02
C MET A 146 35.41 1.14 12.53
N GLN A 147 36.47 1.44 13.28
CA GLN A 147 37.82 0.97 12.96
C GLN A 147 37.93 -0.56 12.99
N ARG A 148 37.33 -1.22 13.99
CA ARG A 148 37.24 -2.69 14.08
C ARG A 148 36.44 -3.29 12.94
N VAL A 149 35.30 -2.71 12.60
CA VAL A 149 34.46 -3.16 11.48
C VAL A 149 35.26 -3.03 10.18
N TRP A 150 35.92 -1.90 9.95
CA TRP A 150 36.75 -1.70 8.78
C TRP A 150 37.87 -2.74 8.69
N ALA A 151 38.61 -2.97 9.78
CA ALA A 151 39.66 -3.95 9.85
C ALA A 151 39.19 -5.38 9.63
N SER A 152 37.95 -5.70 9.97
CA SER A 152 37.39 -7.02 9.77
C SER A 152 37.03 -7.30 8.29
N GLY A 153 36.87 -6.27 7.46
CA GLY A 153 36.41 -6.37 6.08
C GLY A 153 34.99 -6.93 5.93
N LYS A 154 34.25 -7.05 7.03
CA LYS A 154 32.87 -7.59 7.02
C LYS A 154 31.87 -6.44 7.02
N PHE A 155 31.32 -6.15 5.87
CA PHE A 155 30.28 -5.14 5.69
C PHE A 155 28.95 -5.82 5.40
N ILE A 156 27.88 -5.26 5.97
CA ILE A 156 26.53 -5.76 5.80
C ILE A 156 25.83 -4.89 4.76
N ASP A 157 25.34 -5.52 3.72
CA ASP A 157 24.43 -4.89 2.76
C ASP A 157 23.03 -4.87 3.35
N TRP A 158 22.74 -3.79 4.06
CA TRP A 158 21.45 -3.61 4.74
C TRP A 158 20.26 -3.64 3.79
N GLU A 159 20.46 -3.24 2.55
CA GLU A 159 19.38 -3.26 1.56
C GLU A 159 18.97 -4.70 1.24
N LYS A 160 19.93 -5.59 1.03
CA LYS A 160 19.66 -7.01 0.81
C LYS A 160 19.07 -7.72 2.02
N GLU A 161 19.47 -7.28 3.23
CA GLU A 161 18.92 -7.84 4.47
C GLU A 161 17.51 -7.32 4.77
N MET A 162 17.22 -6.07 4.41
CA MET A 162 15.94 -5.43 4.70
C MET A 162 14.85 -5.71 3.67
N PHE A 163 15.21 -5.93 2.41
CA PHE A 163 14.24 -6.08 1.34
C PHE A 163 14.28 -7.50 0.74
N ARG A 164 13.11 -7.98 0.40
CA ARG A 164 12.92 -9.25 -0.30
C ARG A 164 11.92 -9.11 -1.43
N ASN A 165 12.00 -10.00 -2.40
CA ASN A 165 10.89 -10.19 -3.32
C ASN A 165 9.72 -10.78 -2.56
N ALA A 166 8.57 -10.13 -2.62
CA ALA A 166 7.38 -10.49 -1.91
C ALA A 166 6.34 -11.05 -2.88
N ILE A 167 5.69 -12.14 -2.48
CA ILE A 167 4.65 -12.78 -3.28
C ILE A 167 3.29 -12.31 -2.76
N TYR A 168 2.37 -12.07 -3.67
CA TYR A 168 0.97 -11.88 -3.35
C TYR A 168 0.11 -12.73 -4.28
N HIS A 169 -0.99 -13.25 -3.76
CA HIS A 169 -1.94 -14.02 -4.55
C HIS A 169 -3.37 -13.79 -4.05
N ASN A 170 -4.29 -13.94 -4.96
CA ASN A 170 -5.71 -13.85 -4.70
C ASN A 170 -6.44 -15.02 -5.34
N HIS A 171 -7.42 -15.55 -4.63
CA HIS A 171 -8.32 -16.57 -5.10
C HIS A 171 -9.74 -16.15 -4.76
N ASP A 172 -10.55 -15.95 -5.79
CA ASP A 172 -11.94 -15.59 -5.68
C ASP A 172 -12.81 -16.66 -6.31
N VAL A 173 -13.78 -17.14 -5.57
CA VAL A 173 -14.76 -18.12 -6.04
C VAL A 173 -16.15 -17.54 -5.83
N SER A 174 -16.96 -17.50 -6.85
CA SER A 174 -18.35 -17.09 -6.71
C SER A 174 -19.31 -18.04 -7.41
N VAL A 175 -20.46 -18.22 -6.79
CA VAL A 175 -21.58 -19.02 -7.30
C VAL A 175 -22.82 -18.14 -7.36
N ARG A 176 -23.42 -18.02 -8.52
CA ARG A 176 -24.59 -17.19 -8.76
C ARG A 176 -25.64 -18.00 -9.51
N GLY A 177 -26.89 -17.83 -9.14
CA GLY A 177 -28.00 -18.52 -9.81
C GLY A 177 -29.34 -18.20 -9.19
N GLY A 178 -30.39 -18.83 -9.64
CA GLY A 178 -31.72 -18.67 -9.07
C GLY A 178 -32.84 -18.97 -10.02
N THR A 179 -34.03 -18.71 -9.52
CA THR A 179 -35.29 -18.73 -10.28
C THR A 179 -35.83 -17.31 -10.46
N GLU A 180 -36.92 -17.14 -11.17
CA GLU A 180 -37.59 -15.81 -11.25
C GLU A 180 -37.95 -15.23 -9.89
N LYS A 181 -38.21 -16.10 -8.91
CA LYS A 181 -38.67 -15.71 -7.55
C LYS A 181 -37.53 -15.60 -6.54
N ILE A 182 -36.49 -16.40 -6.70
CA ILE A 182 -35.39 -16.48 -5.74
C ILE A 182 -34.08 -16.38 -6.51
N LYS A 183 -33.24 -15.40 -6.18
CA LYS A 183 -31.90 -15.21 -6.72
C LYS A 183 -30.92 -15.36 -5.56
N VAL A 184 -29.86 -16.13 -5.80
CA VAL A 184 -28.81 -16.40 -4.81
C VAL A 184 -27.47 -16.06 -5.41
N SER A 185 -26.62 -15.40 -4.64
CA SER A 185 -25.21 -15.27 -4.92
C SER A 185 -24.42 -15.57 -3.64
N ALA A 186 -23.34 -16.30 -3.76
CA ALA A 186 -22.40 -16.57 -2.70
C ALA A 186 -20.99 -16.47 -3.27
N GLY A 187 -20.09 -15.85 -2.52
CA GLY A 187 -18.69 -15.70 -2.91
C GLY A 187 -17.77 -15.94 -1.72
N ALA A 188 -16.55 -16.34 -2.02
CA ALA A 188 -15.45 -16.44 -1.07
C ALA A 188 -14.18 -15.92 -1.72
N ASN A 189 -13.49 -15.02 -1.03
CA ASN A 189 -12.23 -14.47 -1.46
C ASN A 189 -11.13 -14.80 -0.44
N TYR A 190 -9.98 -15.24 -0.95
CA TYR A 190 -8.77 -15.42 -0.17
C TYR A 190 -7.64 -14.61 -0.80
N PHE A 191 -7.14 -13.63 -0.05
CA PHE A 191 -6.05 -12.77 -0.45
C PHE A 191 -4.92 -12.86 0.57
N ASP A 192 -3.72 -13.16 0.09
CA ASP A 192 -2.50 -13.12 0.88
C ASP A 192 -1.46 -12.24 0.20
N GLN A 193 -0.81 -11.40 0.98
CA GLN A 193 0.23 -10.50 0.50
C GLN A 193 1.37 -10.41 1.51
N GLN A 194 2.54 -10.77 1.07
CA GLN A 194 3.76 -10.60 1.85
C GLN A 194 4.29 -9.17 1.75
N GLY A 195 4.90 -8.68 2.82
CA GLY A 195 5.62 -7.41 2.79
C GLY A 195 7.00 -7.55 2.15
N MET A 196 7.43 -6.54 1.39
CA MET A 196 8.79 -6.48 0.84
C MET A 196 9.85 -6.21 1.92
N VAL A 197 9.48 -5.53 3.00
CA VAL A 197 10.38 -5.26 4.12
C VAL A 197 10.36 -6.45 5.07
N VAL A 198 11.53 -7.01 5.34
CA VAL A 198 11.69 -8.08 6.33
C VAL A 198 11.57 -7.44 7.71
N THR A 199 10.39 -7.55 8.32
CA THR A 199 10.21 -7.19 9.72
C THR A 199 10.64 -8.39 10.55
N GLY A 200 11.64 -8.23 11.42
CA GLY A 200 11.99 -9.27 12.37
C GLY A 200 10.76 -9.64 13.20
N SER A 201 10.42 -10.92 13.19
CA SER A 201 9.40 -11.51 14.07
C SER A 201 9.95 -11.67 15.48
#